data_41a2260ba377f27b690823058b70b918
#
_entry.id   41a2260ba377f27b690823058b70b918
#
_cell.length_a   1.000
_cell.length_b   1.000
_cell.length_c   1.000
_cell.angle_alpha   90.00
_cell.angle_beta   90.00
_cell.angle_gamma   90.00
#
_symmetry.space_group_name_H-M   'P 1'
#
loop_
_entity.id
_entity.type
_entity.pdbx_description
1 polymer ?
#
loop_
_entity_poly.entity_id
_entity_poly.type
_entity_poly.pdbx_seq_one_letter_code
_entity_poly.pdbx_strand_id
1 'polypeptide(L)'
;MVPAADLTDADPTPGMARRLATHAAGMWSGTVDTEPGAVSGWHHHGDYETTLYVVSGRLRLESGPDGSHVVEAGPGDFLRVPAGAVHRESNPSAEAARAVIVRCGTGEPTYNTDGPAR
;
A
#
# COMPACT_ATOMS: atom_id res chain seq x y z
N MET A 1 -21.29 9.03 -3.62
CA MET A 1 -20.13 9.86 -3.23
C MET A 1 -19.80 9.54 -1.78
N VAL A 2 -18.52 9.39 -1.46
CA VAL A 2 -18.06 9.18 -0.08
C VAL A 2 -17.24 10.39 0.35
N PRO A 3 -17.80 11.24 1.24
CA PRO A 3 -17.04 12.39 1.74
C PRO A 3 -15.80 11.95 2.53
N ALA A 4 -14.78 12.79 2.57
CA ALA A 4 -13.55 12.49 3.30
C ALA A 4 -13.80 12.17 4.79
N ALA A 5 -14.80 12.81 5.39
CA ALA A 5 -15.16 12.57 6.80
C ALA A 5 -15.77 11.17 7.05
N ASP A 6 -16.23 10.49 6.00
CA ASP A 6 -16.88 9.19 6.10
C ASP A 6 -15.93 8.01 5.84
N LEU A 7 -14.65 8.26 5.53
CA LEU A 7 -13.66 7.20 5.42
C LEU A 7 -13.48 6.50 6.78
N THR A 8 -13.35 5.18 6.75
CA THR A 8 -13.23 4.36 7.95
C THR A 8 -11.85 3.69 8.02
N ASP A 9 -11.37 3.44 9.24
CA ASP A 9 -10.07 2.79 9.44
C ASP A 9 -10.07 1.36 8.89
N ALA A 10 -8.95 0.96 8.29
CA ALA A 10 -8.76 -0.37 7.71
C ALA A 10 -7.30 -0.83 7.85
N ASP A 11 -7.10 -2.15 7.94
CA ASP A 11 -5.80 -2.84 7.86
C ASP A 11 -4.69 -2.16 8.69
N PRO A 12 -4.75 -2.20 10.03
CA PRO A 12 -3.81 -1.47 10.86
C PRO A 12 -2.37 -1.97 10.68
N THR A 13 -1.45 -1.01 10.44
CA THR A 13 -0.01 -1.22 10.43
C THR A 13 0.61 -0.05 11.19
N PRO A 14 1.56 -0.29 12.13
CA PRO A 14 2.20 0.82 12.83
C PRO A 14 2.80 1.85 11.87
N GLY A 15 2.45 3.12 12.07
CA GLY A 15 2.90 4.23 11.23
C GLY A 15 2.20 4.35 9.88
N MET A 16 1.26 3.48 9.57
CA MET A 16 0.51 3.49 8.31
C MET A 16 -0.99 3.49 8.60
N ALA A 17 -1.65 4.62 8.37
CA ALA A 17 -3.08 4.76 8.56
C ALA A 17 -3.80 4.55 7.22
N ARG A 18 -4.39 3.36 7.05
CA ARG A 18 -5.22 3.07 5.88
C ARG A 18 -6.67 3.37 6.18
N ARG A 19 -7.35 3.96 5.22
CA ARG A 19 -8.78 4.29 5.34
C ARG A 19 -9.52 3.79 4.12
N LEU A 20 -10.64 3.11 4.38
CA LEU A 20 -11.54 2.60 3.36
C LEU A 20 -12.51 3.69 2.91
N ALA A 21 -12.61 3.88 1.61
CA ALA A 21 -13.65 4.71 0.99
C ALA A 21 -14.78 3.85 0.42
N THR A 22 -14.47 2.96 -0.51
CA THR A 22 -15.49 2.06 -1.12
C THR A 22 -14.97 0.64 -1.22
N HIS A 23 -15.88 -0.33 -1.05
CA HIS A 23 -15.59 -1.74 -1.26
C HIS A 23 -16.83 -2.42 -1.82
N ALA A 24 -16.86 -2.63 -3.12
CA ALA A 24 -17.97 -3.27 -3.81
C ALA A 24 -17.52 -3.86 -5.14
N ALA A 25 -18.19 -4.93 -5.60
CA ALA A 25 -17.94 -5.53 -6.91
C ALA A 25 -16.47 -5.92 -7.15
N GLY A 26 -15.80 -6.43 -6.12
CA GLY A 26 -14.40 -6.84 -6.24
C GLY A 26 -13.39 -5.70 -6.28
N MET A 27 -13.82 -4.47 -6.02
CA MET A 27 -12.93 -3.32 -5.99
C MET A 27 -12.93 -2.63 -4.62
N TRP A 28 -11.74 -2.43 -4.08
CA TRP A 28 -11.49 -1.72 -2.83
C TRP A 28 -10.78 -0.40 -3.15
N SER A 29 -11.24 0.71 -2.60
CA SER A 29 -10.54 1.97 -2.75
C SER A 29 -10.43 2.71 -1.42
N GLY A 30 -9.34 3.43 -1.25
CA GLY A 30 -9.09 4.19 -0.03
C GLY A 30 -7.80 4.97 -0.09
N THR A 31 -7.31 5.34 1.08
CA THR A 31 -6.06 6.10 1.23
C THR A 31 -5.13 5.42 2.23
N VAL A 32 -3.85 5.74 2.13
CA VAL A 32 -2.86 5.43 3.16
C VAL A 32 -2.05 6.67 3.47
N ASP A 33 -1.92 6.97 4.76
CA ASP A 33 -1.00 7.99 5.27
C ASP A 33 0.14 7.26 5.98
N THR A 34 1.36 7.48 5.52
CA THR A 34 2.56 6.80 6.03
C THR A 34 3.45 7.81 6.73
N GLU A 35 3.70 7.58 8.02
CA GLU A 35 4.55 8.43 8.83
C GLU A 35 6.01 8.38 8.36
N PRO A 36 6.80 9.45 8.60
CA PRO A 36 8.24 9.40 8.35
C PRO A 36 8.90 8.23 9.06
N GLY A 37 9.72 7.48 8.33
CA GLY A 37 10.44 6.33 8.87
C GLY A 37 9.62 5.06 9.06
N ALA A 38 8.33 5.06 8.78
CA ALA A 38 7.51 3.86 8.89
C ALA A 38 7.92 2.81 7.84
N VAL A 39 7.91 1.55 8.25
CA VAL A 39 8.24 0.39 7.41
C VAL A 39 7.22 -0.70 7.67
N SER A 40 6.58 -1.21 6.64
CA SER A 40 5.69 -2.37 6.78
C SER A 40 6.50 -3.66 6.97
N GLY A 41 5.83 -4.74 7.38
CA GLY A 41 6.39 -6.09 7.21
C GLY A 41 6.37 -6.52 5.74
N TRP A 42 7.05 -7.63 5.45
CA TRP A 42 6.92 -8.29 4.15
C TRP A 42 5.56 -8.95 4.05
N HIS A 43 4.87 -8.74 2.92
CA HIS A 43 3.50 -9.26 2.73
C HIS A 43 3.14 -9.28 1.25
N HIS A 44 2.02 -9.93 0.94
CA HIS A 44 1.37 -9.85 -0.37
C HIS A 44 -0.13 -9.68 -0.18
N HIS A 45 -0.84 -9.38 -1.25
CA HIS A 45 -2.27 -9.11 -1.22
C HIS A 45 -3.11 -10.23 -1.85
N GLY A 46 -2.58 -11.47 -1.90
CA GLY A 46 -3.29 -12.61 -2.48
C GLY A 46 -3.69 -12.34 -3.92
N ASP A 47 -4.99 -12.48 -4.24
CA ASP A 47 -5.52 -12.28 -5.58
C ASP A 47 -5.68 -10.81 -5.98
N TYR A 48 -5.46 -9.88 -5.05
CA TYR A 48 -5.63 -8.45 -5.34
C TYR A 48 -4.51 -7.90 -6.19
N GLU A 49 -4.88 -7.26 -7.31
CA GLU A 49 -4.01 -6.32 -8.01
C GLU A 49 -4.15 -4.97 -7.33
N THR A 50 -3.04 -4.31 -7.05
CA THR A 50 -3.04 -3.04 -6.33
C THR A 50 -2.35 -1.96 -7.15
N THR A 51 -2.96 -0.80 -7.21
CA THR A 51 -2.37 0.42 -7.73
C THR A 51 -2.40 1.50 -6.64
N LEU A 52 -1.29 2.21 -6.49
CA LEU A 52 -1.21 3.38 -5.61
C LEU A 52 -0.87 4.60 -6.45
N TYR A 53 -1.52 5.71 -6.13
CA TYR A 53 -1.19 7.02 -6.68
C TYR A 53 -0.68 7.90 -5.54
N VAL A 54 0.57 8.37 -5.64
CA VAL A 54 1.17 9.21 -4.59
C VAL A 54 0.66 10.63 -4.73
N VAL A 55 -0.02 11.11 -3.68
CA VAL A 55 -0.55 12.47 -3.63
C VAL A 55 0.49 13.44 -3.10
N SER A 56 1.20 13.04 -2.05
CA SER A 56 2.23 13.86 -1.39
C SER A 56 3.27 12.97 -0.71
N GLY A 57 4.46 13.52 -0.51
CA GLY A 57 5.56 12.80 0.10
C GLY A 57 6.21 11.80 -0.85
N ARG A 58 6.92 10.82 -0.29
CA ARG A 58 7.60 9.76 -1.06
C ARG A 58 7.37 8.41 -0.41
N LEU A 59 7.20 7.40 -1.25
CA LEU A 59 7.08 6.01 -0.82
C LEU A 59 8.15 5.16 -1.50
N ARG A 60 8.74 4.24 -0.75
CA ARG A 60 9.63 3.21 -1.27
C ARG A 60 8.91 1.88 -1.27
N LEU A 61 9.07 1.13 -2.35
CA LEU A 61 8.58 -0.23 -2.49
C LEU A 61 9.74 -1.16 -2.79
N GLU A 62 9.89 -2.21 -1.99
CA GLU A 62 10.90 -3.25 -2.17
C GLU A 62 10.17 -4.54 -2.53
N SER A 63 10.61 -5.22 -3.58
CA SER A 63 10.01 -6.46 -4.07
C SER A 63 11.02 -7.29 -4.83
N GLY A 64 10.56 -8.39 -5.44
CA GLY A 64 11.41 -9.28 -6.20
C GLY A 64 12.29 -10.16 -5.32
N PRO A 65 13.18 -10.99 -5.93
CA PRO A 65 14.05 -11.89 -5.19
C PRO A 65 14.89 -11.15 -4.16
N ASP A 66 14.81 -11.61 -2.91
CA ASP A 66 15.53 -11.01 -1.78
C ASP A 66 15.25 -9.52 -1.56
N GLY A 67 14.12 -9.00 -2.08
CA GLY A 67 13.79 -7.58 -1.99
C GLY A 67 14.69 -6.66 -2.82
N SER A 68 15.36 -7.21 -3.82
CA SER A 68 16.37 -6.49 -4.61
C SER A 68 15.82 -5.45 -5.56
N HIS A 69 14.53 -5.55 -5.92
CA HIS A 69 13.88 -4.57 -6.78
C HIS A 69 13.31 -3.44 -5.92
N VAL A 70 13.96 -2.28 -5.99
CA VAL A 70 13.61 -1.12 -5.17
C VAL A 70 13.18 0.03 -6.08
N VAL A 71 12.00 0.59 -5.82
CA VAL A 71 11.53 1.79 -6.49
C VAL A 71 11.09 2.82 -5.45
N GLU A 72 11.21 4.09 -5.80
CA GLU A 72 10.70 5.21 -5.01
C GLU A 72 9.78 6.05 -5.86
N ALA A 73 8.62 6.41 -5.31
CA ALA A 73 7.62 7.20 -5.98
C ALA A 73 7.37 8.50 -5.22
N GLY A 74 7.21 9.57 -5.96
CA GLY A 74 6.85 10.89 -5.44
C GLY A 74 5.49 11.33 -5.99
N PRO A 75 5.07 12.58 -5.68
CA PRO A 75 3.76 13.07 -6.08
C PRO A 75 3.53 12.97 -7.58
N GLY A 76 2.38 12.39 -7.95
CA GLY A 76 2.01 12.16 -9.35
C GLY A 76 2.41 10.80 -9.90
N ASP A 77 3.23 10.04 -9.18
CA ASP A 77 3.66 8.72 -9.63
C ASP A 77 2.67 7.64 -9.25
N PHE A 78 2.59 6.60 -10.07
CA PHE A 78 1.84 5.39 -9.80
C PHE A 78 2.78 4.25 -9.45
N LEU A 79 2.38 3.46 -8.44
CA LEU A 79 3.00 2.19 -8.09
C LEU A 79 2.01 1.06 -8.36
N ARG A 80 2.49 -0.02 -8.97
CA ARG A 80 1.68 -1.22 -9.18
C ARG A 80 2.26 -2.37 -8.37
N VAL A 81 1.39 -3.08 -7.64
CA VAL A 81 1.72 -4.30 -6.93
C VAL A 81 0.89 -5.43 -7.53
N PRO A 82 1.50 -6.31 -8.34
CA PRO A 82 0.79 -7.45 -8.93
C PRO A 82 0.25 -8.39 -7.87
N ALA A 83 -0.80 -9.15 -8.24
CA ALA A 83 -1.34 -10.21 -7.40
C ALA A 83 -0.22 -11.16 -6.96
N GLY A 84 -0.20 -11.51 -5.67
CA GLY A 84 0.77 -12.44 -5.09
C GLY A 84 2.18 -11.89 -4.91
N ALA A 85 2.47 -10.66 -5.35
CA ALA A 85 3.83 -10.11 -5.24
C ALA A 85 4.16 -9.77 -3.78
N VAL A 86 5.16 -10.46 -3.24
CA VAL A 86 5.68 -10.18 -1.89
C VAL A 86 6.48 -8.88 -1.93
N HIS A 87 6.15 -7.96 -1.05
CA HIS A 87 6.76 -6.63 -1.02
C HIS A 87 6.80 -6.06 0.40
N ARG A 88 7.52 -4.97 0.53
CA ARG A 88 7.58 -4.15 1.74
C ARG A 88 7.50 -2.68 1.34
N GLU A 89 6.71 -1.92 2.07
CA GLU A 89 6.52 -0.49 1.84
C GLU A 89 7.20 0.31 2.96
N SER A 90 7.74 1.47 2.62
CA SER A 90 8.33 2.36 3.61
C SER A 90 8.30 3.81 3.17
N ASN A 91 8.46 4.70 4.15
CA ASN A 91 8.67 6.12 3.90
C ASN A 91 10.04 6.52 4.47
N PRO A 92 11.09 6.52 3.64
CA PRO A 92 12.43 6.85 4.11
C PRO A 92 12.67 8.35 4.30
N SER A 93 11.69 9.19 3.99
CA SER A 93 11.84 10.65 4.07
C SER A 93 11.50 11.18 5.46
N ALA A 94 11.74 12.48 5.67
CA ALA A 94 11.43 13.19 6.91
C ALA A 94 10.00 13.74 6.94
N GLU A 95 9.22 13.56 5.86
CA GLU A 95 7.86 14.06 5.74
C GLU A 95 6.88 12.91 5.58
N ALA A 96 5.63 13.10 6.08
CA ALA A 96 4.57 12.13 5.88
C ALA A 96 4.22 12.00 4.39
N ALA A 97 3.80 10.81 3.97
CA ALA A 97 3.37 10.53 2.61
C ALA A 97 1.89 10.14 2.59
N ARG A 98 1.19 10.55 1.54
CA ARG A 98 -0.19 10.14 1.30
C ARG A 98 -0.32 9.54 -0.09
N ALA A 99 -1.03 8.41 -0.18
CA ALA A 99 -1.36 7.79 -1.45
C ALA A 99 -2.83 7.36 -1.47
N VAL A 100 -3.38 7.32 -2.67
CA VAL A 100 -4.66 6.68 -2.95
C VAL A 100 -4.36 5.23 -3.33
N ILE A 101 -5.15 4.29 -2.80
CA ILE A 101 -5.02 2.86 -3.08
C ILE A 101 -6.28 2.38 -3.79
N VAL A 102 -6.09 1.62 -4.86
CA VAL A 102 -7.16 0.85 -5.51
C VAL A 102 -6.72 -0.59 -5.63
N ARG A 103 -7.55 -1.52 -5.13
CA ARG A 103 -7.31 -2.96 -5.20
C ARG A 103 -8.48 -3.64 -5.88
N CYS A 104 -8.17 -4.53 -6.81
CA CYS A 104 -9.18 -5.36 -7.49
C CYS A 104 -8.87 -6.82 -7.23
N GLY A 105 -9.86 -7.56 -6.72
CA GLY A 105 -9.71 -8.97 -6.40
C GLY A 105 -10.71 -9.45 -5.36
N THR A 106 -10.43 -10.62 -4.79
CA THR A 106 -11.27 -11.26 -3.77
C THR A 106 -10.39 -11.91 -2.70
N GLY A 107 -11.00 -12.27 -1.56
CA GLY A 107 -10.34 -12.97 -0.47
C GLY A 107 -9.74 -12.03 0.57
N GLU A 108 -8.78 -12.53 1.32
CA GLU A 108 -8.09 -11.77 2.33
C GLU A 108 -7.21 -10.69 1.70
N PRO A 109 -7.24 -9.46 2.22
CA PRO A 109 -6.49 -8.36 1.61
C PRO A 109 -4.99 -8.40 1.87
N THR A 110 -4.54 -9.11 2.92
CA THR A 110 -3.13 -9.11 3.30
C THR A 110 -2.72 -10.47 3.87
N TYR A 111 -1.59 -10.97 3.39
CA TYR A 111 -0.93 -12.18 3.86
C TYR A 111 0.51 -11.82 4.24
N ASN A 112 0.82 -11.90 5.54
CA ASN A 112 2.18 -11.63 6.03
C ASN A 112 3.12 -12.79 5.69
N THR A 113 4.37 -12.47 5.38
CA THR A 113 5.42 -13.44 5.10
C THR A 113 6.62 -13.21 6.03
N ASP A 114 7.50 -14.21 6.16
CA ASP A 114 8.67 -14.12 7.04
C ASP A 114 9.78 -13.24 6.47
N GLY A 115 9.72 -12.91 5.18
CA GLY A 115 10.73 -12.11 4.51
C GLY A 115 10.38 -11.91 3.05
N PRO A 116 11.32 -11.37 2.26
CA PRO A 116 11.11 -11.14 0.83
C PRO A 116 10.94 -12.46 0.06
N ALA A 117 10.50 -12.35 -1.19
CA ALA A 117 10.48 -13.48 -2.10
C ALA A 117 11.90 -14.05 -2.29
N ARG A 118 11.98 -15.35 -2.47
CA ARG A 118 13.25 -16.06 -2.69
C ARG A 118 13.69 -16.01 -4.15
#